data_fff1db05664f5690a10f6f94b1178fd3
#
_entry.id   fff1db05664f5690a10f6f94b1178fd3
#
_cell.length_a   1.000
_cell.length_b   1.000
_cell.length_c   1.000
_cell.angle_alpha   90.00
_cell.angle_beta   90.00
_cell.angle_gamma   90.00
#
_symmetry.space_group_name_H-M   'P 1'
#
loop_
_entity.id
_entity.type
_entity.pdbx_description
1 polymer ?
#
loop_
_entity_poly.entity_id
_entity_poly.type
_entity_poly.pdbx_seq_one_letter_code
_entity_poly.pdbx_strand_id
1 'polypeptide(L)'
;VGAQRMIPWKIVKKIIDEAVKIGVYCISFSWRGESTMYRSKDDETGKIKTFPDVLKYAREAGILEVNSLTHGQLIDDKMAEEIVLAEPSWISFSIDGMRKEYNKIRTPANKLNSDYDAFTVVSEAIKKLNFFKKKHNLKRPQIRTNSVFPAIQKNPEEYRDYMLDIGVDFITVNEMVDYRHHRLDEKMVRENWACQFPFQRLTVSANGVMLPCTGCYNEEEGLVLGKYEGSQSKIIRDYKGKVAKSDLEDLTLMKAWHSQK
;
A
#
# COMPACT_ATOMS: atom_id res chain seq x y z
N VAL A 1 15.36 7.12 9.22
CA VAL A 1 14.63 6.43 8.13
C VAL A 1 15.46 5.22 7.80
N GLY A 2 15.01 4.02 8.18
CA GLY A 2 15.72 2.78 7.98
C GLY A 2 15.93 2.50 6.49
N ALA A 3 16.99 1.74 6.16
CA ALA A 3 17.29 1.30 4.81
C ALA A 3 16.01 0.78 4.13
N GLN A 4 15.84 1.10 2.84
CA GLN A 4 14.74 0.60 2.03
C GLN A 4 14.69 -0.92 2.15
N ARG A 5 13.66 -1.41 2.82
CA ARG A 5 13.49 -2.84 3.04
C ARG A 5 12.42 -3.32 2.09
N MET A 6 12.76 -4.35 1.35
CA MET A 6 11.83 -5.01 0.43
C MET A 6 11.72 -6.46 0.88
N ILE A 7 10.51 -6.94 1.02
CA ILE A 7 10.26 -8.34 1.34
C ILE A 7 10.76 -9.22 0.18
N PRO A 8 11.56 -10.28 0.43
CA PRO A 8 12.05 -11.16 -0.62
C PRO A 8 10.91 -11.82 -1.40
N TRP A 9 11.07 -11.98 -2.71
CA TRP A 9 10.06 -12.58 -3.59
C TRP A 9 9.56 -13.95 -3.08
N LYS A 10 10.48 -14.81 -2.63
CA LYS A 10 10.12 -16.11 -2.06
C LYS A 10 9.18 -16.03 -0.87
N ILE A 11 9.31 -14.96 -0.05
CA ILE A 11 8.43 -14.74 1.10
C ILE A 11 7.09 -14.19 0.63
N VAL A 12 7.06 -13.29 -0.36
CA VAL A 12 5.81 -12.81 -0.98
C VAL A 12 4.99 -13.98 -1.53
N LYS A 13 5.64 -14.91 -2.28
CA LYS A 13 4.99 -16.12 -2.79
C LYS A 13 4.38 -16.95 -1.66
N LYS A 14 5.17 -17.27 -0.63
CA LYS A 14 4.68 -18.05 0.53
C LYS A 14 3.47 -17.42 1.21
N ILE A 15 3.49 -16.10 1.41
CA ILE A 15 2.37 -15.37 2.01
C ILE A 15 1.13 -15.47 1.14
N ILE A 16 1.25 -15.29 -0.16
CA ILE A 16 0.13 -15.39 -1.11
C ILE A 16 -0.42 -16.82 -1.13
N ASP A 17 0.44 -17.82 -1.24
CA ASP A 17 0.06 -19.24 -1.29
C ASP A 17 -0.67 -19.67 0.00
N GLU A 18 -0.16 -19.24 1.17
CA GLU A 18 -0.84 -19.50 2.44
C GLU A 18 -2.18 -18.76 2.52
N ALA A 19 -2.23 -17.49 2.08
CA ALA A 19 -3.46 -16.70 2.06
C ALA A 19 -4.54 -17.37 1.21
N VAL A 20 -4.20 -17.88 0.03
CA VAL A 20 -5.13 -18.67 -0.81
C VAL A 20 -5.60 -19.92 -0.08
N LYS A 21 -4.67 -20.69 0.50
CA LYS A 21 -4.98 -21.94 1.20
C LYS A 21 -5.95 -21.75 2.37
N ILE A 22 -5.86 -20.63 3.08
CA ILE A 22 -6.73 -20.31 4.22
C ILE A 22 -7.97 -19.50 3.84
N GLY A 23 -8.19 -19.24 2.54
CA GLY A 23 -9.38 -18.58 2.03
C GLY A 23 -9.40 -17.06 2.21
N VAL A 24 -8.25 -16.39 2.24
CA VAL A 24 -8.20 -14.92 2.28
C VAL A 24 -8.82 -14.37 1.00
N TYR A 25 -9.85 -13.56 1.16
CA TYR A 25 -10.60 -12.96 0.06
C TYR A 25 -9.83 -11.85 -0.65
N CYS A 26 -9.14 -10.98 0.13
CA CYS A 26 -8.53 -9.76 -0.37
C CYS A 26 -7.10 -9.60 0.11
N ILE A 27 -6.19 -9.24 -0.79
CA ILE A 27 -4.84 -8.77 -0.44
C ILE A 27 -4.63 -7.36 -0.99
N SER A 28 -4.28 -6.42 -0.09
CA SER A 28 -3.87 -5.07 -0.45
C SER A 28 -2.36 -4.95 -0.34
N PHE A 29 -1.69 -4.71 -1.47
CA PHE A 29 -0.23 -4.52 -1.53
C PHE A 29 0.13 -3.07 -1.26
N SER A 30 -0.22 -2.58 -0.09
CA SER A 30 0.09 -1.22 0.35
C SER A 30 0.00 -1.11 1.85
N TRP A 31 0.98 -0.46 2.45
CA TRP A 31 0.95 -0.02 3.84
C TRP A 31 1.88 1.16 4.03
N ARG A 32 3.20 0.93 4.06
CA ARG A 32 4.23 1.96 4.15
C ARG A 32 5.17 1.86 2.97
N GLY A 33 5.74 3.00 2.60
CA GLY A 33 6.55 3.09 1.41
C GLY A 33 5.69 3.17 0.15
N GLU A 34 6.29 2.84 -0.98
CA GLU A 34 5.66 2.90 -2.29
C GLU A 34 5.76 1.54 -3.00
N SER A 35 4.62 0.94 -3.28
CA SER A 35 4.55 -0.42 -3.83
C SER A 35 5.18 -0.54 -5.22
N THR A 36 5.10 0.51 -6.03
CA THR A 36 5.69 0.55 -7.38
C THR A 36 7.23 0.52 -7.37
N MET A 37 7.85 0.75 -6.21
CA MET A 37 9.30 0.59 -6.03
C MET A 37 9.73 -0.87 -5.82
N TYR A 38 8.80 -1.80 -5.66
CA TYR A 38 9.15 -3.19 -5.37
C TYR A 38 10.08 -3.79 -6.43
N ARG A 39 11.19 -4.34 -5.97
CA ARG A 39 12.20 -5.05 -6.75
C ARG A 39 12.78 -6.17 -5.90
N SER A 40 12.66 -7.41 -6.31
CA SER A 40 13.28 -8.53 -5.63
C SER A 40 13.76 -9.57 -6.62
N LYS A 41 14.94 -10.14 -6.38
CA LYS A 41 15.43 -11.25 -7.17
C LYS A 41 14.63 -12.52 -6.85
N ASP A 42 14.22 -13.21 -7.88
CA ASP A 42 13.68 -14.56 -7.79
C ASP A 42 14.84 -15.54 -7.77
N ASP A 43 15.01 -16.25 -6.67
CA ASP A 43 16.14 -17.17 -6.46
C ASP A 43 16.08 -18.37 -7.43
N GLU A 44 14.89 -18.75 -7.92
CA GLU A 44 14.70 -19.89 -8.82
C GLU A 44 15.05 -19.55 -10.27
N THR A 45 14.65 -18.36 -10.72
CA THR A 45 14.81 -17.96 -12.12
C THR A 45 15.92 -16.95 -12.36
N GLY A 46 16.46 -16.37 -11.29
CA GLY A 46 17.46 -15.28 -11.35
C GLY A 46 16.89 -13.94 -11.82
N LYS A 47 15.60 -13.87 -12.21
CA LYS A 47 14.96 -12.64 -12.72
C LYS A 47 14.57 -11.69 -11.61
N ILE A 48 14.56 -10.40 -11.91
CA ILE A 48 14.04 -9.39 -11.00
C ILE A 48 12.52 -9.35 -11.14
N LYS A 49 11.84 -9.57 -10.03
CA LYS A 49 10.39 -9.42 -9.87
C LYS A 49 10.05 -8.02 -9.43
N THR A 50 8.99 -7.47 -10.00
CA THR A 50 8.53 -6.09 -9.82
C THR A 50 7.13 -6.06 -9.23
N PHE A 51 6.60 -4.88 -8.96
CA PHE A 51 5.24 -4.72 -8.44
C PHE A 51 4.16 -5.38 -9.31
N PRO A 52 4.14 -5.22 -10.65
CA PRO A 52 3.21 -5.94 -11.51
C PRO A 52 3.29 -7.47 -11.39
N ASP A 53 4.50 -8.04 -11.20
CA ASP A 53 4.65 -9.49 -10.97
C ASP A 53 3.94 -9.95 -9.69
N VAL A 54 3.98 -9.14 -8.63
CA VAL A 54 3.27 -9.44 -7.37
C VAL A 54 1.77 -9.46 -7.59
N LEU A 55 1.23 -8.44 -8.27
CA LEU A 55 -0.20 -8.36 -8.59
C LEU A 55 -0.65 -9.57 -9.42
N LYS A 56 0.12 -9.86 -10.47
CA LYS A 56 -0.15 -11.00 -11.36
C LYS A 56 -0.15 -12.32 -10.61
N TYR A 57 0.89 -12.57 -9.81
CA TYR A 57 1.00 -13.79 -9.03
C TYR A 57 -0.19 -13.98 -8.08
N ALA A 58 -0.58 -12.94 -7.35
CA ALA A 58 -1.71 -13.02 -6.44
C ALA A 58 -3.04 -13.32 -7.17
N ARG A 59 -3.24 -12.72 -8.34
CA ARG A 59 -4.42 -12.99 -9.20
C ARG A 59 -4.43 -14.43 -9.70
N GLU A 60 -3.31 -14.89 -10.26
CA GLU A 60 -3.17 -16.26 -10.81
C GLU A 60 -3.25 -17.33 -9.71
N ALA A 61 -2.76 -17.04 -8.51
CA ALA A 61 -2.89 -17.93 -7.36
C ALA A 61 -4.32 -18.08 -6.84
N GLY A 62 -5.25 -17.16 -7.19
CA GLY A 62 -6.67 -17.29 -6.86
C GLY A 62 -7.20 -16.30 -5.82
N ILE A 63 -6.44 -15.26 -5.46
CA ILE A 63 -6.97 -14.17 -4.62
C ILE A 63 -8.05 -13.42 -5.40
N LEU A 64 -9.26 -13.34 -4.82
CA LEU A 64 -10.43 -12.77 -5.50
C LEU A 64 -10.34 -11.24 -5.65
N GLU A 65 -9.83 -10.55 -4.64
CA GLU A 65 -9.61 -9.11 -4.69
C GLU A 65 -8.13 -8.78 -4.45
N VAL A 66 -7.45 -8.32 -5.50
CA VAL A 66 -6.05 -7.86 -5.46
C VAL A 66 -6.04 -6.36 -5.73
N ASN A 67 -5.44 -5.60 -4.83
CA ASN A 67 -5.42 -4.16 -4.96
C ASN A 67 -4.16 -3.51 -4.38
N SER A 68 -3.98 -2.22 -4.65
CA SER A 68 -2.91 -1.41 -4.05
C SER A 68 -3.24 0.08 -4.05
N LEU A 69 -2.55 0.80 -3.14
CA LEU A 69 -2.44 2.25 -3.18
C LEU A 69 -1.05 2.64 -3.66
N THR A 70 -0.97 3.74 -4.39
CA THR A 70 0.30 4.29 -4.90
C THR A 70 0.24 5.82 -4.98
N HIS A 71 1.39 6.48 -4.92
CA HIS A 71 1.47 7.88 -5.31
C HIS A 71 1.49 8.06 -6.85
N GLY A 72 1.69 6.98 -7.62
CA GLY A 72 1.60 6.95 -9.07
C GLY A 72 2.75 7.57 -9.86
N GLN A 73 3.68 8.27 -9.22
CA GLN A 73 4.71 9.06 -9.90
C GLN A 73 5.82 8.22 -10.55
N LEU A 74 5.86 6.91 -10.28
CA LEU A 74 6.85 5.99 -10.85
C LEU A 74 6.27 5.09 -11.96
N ILE A 75 5.01 5.29 -12.32
CA ILE A 75 4.33 4.49 -13.33
C ILE A 75 4.66 5.06 -14.72
N ASP A 76 5.62 4.43 -15.38
CA ASP A 76 5.92 4.64 -16.79
C ASP A 76 4.99 3.79 -17.69
N ASP A 77 5.16 3.88 -19.00
CA ASP A 77 4.32 3.16 -19.96
C ASP A 77 4.42 1.64 -19.79
N LYS A 78 5.63 1.14 -19.56
CA LYS A 78 5.87 -0.30 -19.38
C LYS A 78 5.17 -0.79 -18.12
N MET A 79 5.35 -0.11 -16.99
CA MET A 79 4.73 -0.49 -15.73
C MET A 79 3.20 -0.37 -15.80
N ALA A 80 2.68 0.67 -16.47
CA ALA A 80 1.24 0.83 -16.67
C ALA A 80 0.64 -0.34 -17.46
N GLU A 81 1.28 -0.75 -18.56
CA GLU A 81 0.87 -1.90 -19.35
C GLU A 81 0.93 -3.20 -18.55
N GLU A 82 2.03 -3.45 -17.84
CA GLU A 82 2.20 -4.63 -16.98
C GLU A 82 1.18 -4.69 -15.84
N ILE A 83 0.83 -3.56 -15.21
CA ILE A 83 -0.24 -3.49 -14.19
C ILE A 83 -1.59 -3.85 -14.81
N VAL A 84 -1.92 -3.33 -15.98
CA VAL A 84 -3.18 -3.63 -16.68
C VAL A 84 -3.24 -5.12 -17.03
N LEU A 85 -2.17 -5.69 -17.55
CA LEU A 85 -2.09 -7.12 -17.89
C LEU A 85 -2.12 -8.06 -16.68
N ALA A 86 -1.74 -7.56 -15.50
CA ALA A 86 -1.89 -8.29 -14.24
C ALA A 86 -3.34 -8.33 -13.72
N GLU A 87 -4.22 -7.49 -14.28
CA GLU A 87 -5.65 -7.40 -13.95
C GLU A 87 -5.99 -7.34 -12.44
N PRO A 88 -5.31 -6.51 -11.61
CA PRO A 88 -5.74 -6.35 -10.24
C PRO A 88 -7.17 -5.80 -10.20
N SER A 89 -7.87 -5.96 -9.08
CA SER A 89 -9.24 -5.52 -8.93
C SER A 89 -9.34 -3.99 -9.02
N TRP A 90 -8.43 -3.29 -8.35
CA TRP A 90 -8.31 -1.84 -8.44
C TRP A 90 -6.91 -1.34 -8.04
N ILE A 91 -6.56 -0.18 -8.55
CA ILE A 91 -5.40 0.61 -8.13
C ILE A 91 -5.90 1.99 -7.70
N SER A 92 -5.53 2.42 -6.50
CA SER A 92 -5.90 3.71 -5.95
C SER A 92 -4.71 4.66 -5.90
N PHE A 93 -4.91 5.84 -6.43
CA PHE A 93 -3.91 6.90 -6.44
C PHE A 93 -4.14 7.87 -5.29
N SER A 94 -3.09 8.14 -4.51
CA SER A 94 -3.13 9.13 -3.44
C SER A 94 -2.97 10.52 -4.03
N ILE A 95 -4.08 11.25 -4.25
CA ILE A 95 -4.08 12.59 -4.84
C ILE A 95 -4.74 13.57 -3.88
N ASP A 96 -3.92 14.31 -3.15
CA ASP A 96 -4.34 15.27 -2.13
C ASP A 96 -4.46 16.68 -2.74
N GLY A 97 -5.64 16.99 -3.28
CA GLY A 97 -5.96 18.29 -3.87
C GLY A 97 -5.61 18.42 -5.35
N MET A 98 -5.87 19.62 -5.88
CA MET A 98 -5.51 19.99 -7.24
C MET A 98 -4.01 20.35 -7.34
N ARG A 99 -3.52 20.67 -8.53
CA ARG A 99 -2.11 20.90 -8.88
C ARG A 99 -1.33 21.64 -7.80
N LYS A 100 -1.83 22.76 -7.33
CA LYS A 100 -1.13 23.63 -6.37
C LYS A 100 -0.95 22.94 -5.01
N GLU A 101 -2.01 22.39 -4.49
CA GLU A 101 -2.03 21.68 -3.21
C GLU A 101 -1.23 20.39 -3.31
N TYR A 102 -1.45 19.61 -4.35
CA TYR A 102 -0.76 18.33 -4.59
C TYR A 102 0.75 18.51 -4.70
N ASN A 103 1.22 19.44 -5.54
CA ASN A 103 2.65 19.68 -5.73
C ASN A 103 3.34 20.16 -4.44
N LYS A 104 2.64 20.90 -3.59
CA LYS A 104 3.15 21.33 -2.29
C LYS A 104 3.35 20.14 -1.33
N ILE A 105 2.47 19.13 -1.39
CA ILE A 105 2.44 18.00 -0.45
C ILE A 105 3.26 16.81 -0.96
N ARG A 106 3.21 16.54 -2.27
CA ARG A 106 3.66 15.29 -2.87
C ARG A 106 4.86 15.40 -3.80
N THR A 107 5.42 16.59 -3.98
CA THR A 107 6.68 16.72 -4.75
C THR A 107 7.83 16.09 -3.95
N PRO A 108 8.61 15.16 -4.55
CA PRO A 108 9.77 14.58 -3.88
C PRO A 108 10.78 15.66 -3.46
N ALA A 109 11.41 15.48 -2.30
CA ALA A 109 12.33 16.46 -1.72
C ALA A 109 13.48 16.84 -2.66
N ASN A 110 13.99 15.88 -3.44
CA ASN A 110 15.03 16.13 -4.44
C ASN A 110 14.54 16.84 -5.71
N LYS A 111 13.25 17.15 -5.82
CA LYS A 111 12.60 17.83 -6.94
C LYS A 111 11.98 19.19 -6.56
N LEU A 112 12.05 19.59 -5.29
CA LEU A 112 11.37 20.80 -4.79
C LEU A 112 11.80 22.10 -5.49
N ASN A 113 13.02 22.16 -6.02
CA ASN A 113 13.56 23.33 -6.71
C ASN A 113 13.69 23.12 -8.23
N SER A 114 12.89 22.23 -8.81
CA SER A 114 12.88 21.93 -10.24
C SER A 114 11.49 22.21 -10.84
N ASP A 115 11.39 22.21 -12.16
CA ASP A 115 10.12 22.30 -12.91
C ASP A 115 9.30 21.02 -12.84
N TYR A 116 9.56 20.16 -11.85
CA TYR A 116 8.86 18.89 -11.68
C TYR A 116 7.43 19.12 -11.20
N ASP A 117 6.48 18.78 -12.05
CA ASP A 117 5.05 18.85 -11.76
C ASP A 117 4.51 17.45 -11.39
N ALA A 118 4.53 17.15 -10.10
CA ALA A 118 4.08 15.86 -9.57
C ALA A 118 2.60 15.57 -9.92
N PHE A 119 1.75 16.60 -9.99
CA PHE A 119 0.34 16.46 -10.34
C PHE A 119 0.15 16.02 -11.79
N THR A 120 0.88 16.63 -12.72
CA THR A 120 0.86 16.19 -14.12
C THR A 120 1.36 14.76 -14.25
N VAL A 121 2.46 14.41 -13.57
CA VAL A 121 3.02 13.05 -13.65
C VAL A 121 2.01 11.99 -13.17
N VAL A 122 1.31 12.22 -12.05
CA VAL A 122 0.32 11.25 -11.56
C VAL A 122 -0.93 11.22 -12.44
N SER A 123 -1.37 12.35 -12.99
CA SER A 123 -2.50 12.41 -13.93
C SER A 123 -2.20 11.63 -15.21
N GLU A 124 -1.01 11.76 -15.74
CA GLU A 124 -0.56 10.99 -16.91
C GLU A 124 -0.47 9.47 -16.60
N ALA A 125 -0.05 9.08 -15.40
CA ALA A 125 -0.07 7.66 -14.99
C ALA A 125 -1.49 7.08 -15.05
N ILE A 126 -2.51 7.82 -14.60
CA ILE A 126 -3.93 7.42 -14.70
C ILE A 126 -4.34 7.26 -16.17
N LYS A 127 -4.03 8.25 -17.02
CA LYS A 127 -4.35 8.19 -18.45
C LYS A 127 -3.67 7.02 -19.15
N LYS A 128 -2.42 6.69 -18.81
CA LYS A 128 -1.70 5.51 -19.33
C LYS A 128 -2.40 4.21 -18.98
N LEU A 129 -2.83 4.02 -17.72
CA LEU A 129 -3.60 2.83 -17.37
C LEU A 129 -4.88 2.72 -18.20
N ASN A 130 -5.62 3.81 -18.38
CA ASN A 130 -6.82 3.82 -19.23
C ASN A 130 -6.52 3.54 -20.70
N PHE A 131 -5.41 4.06 -21.21
CA PHE A 131 -4.94 3.77 -22.56
C PHE A 131 -4.68 2.27 -22.74
N PHE A 132 -3.92 1.65 -21.83
CA PHE A 132 -3.62 0.22 -21.91
C PHE A 132 -4.83 -0.67 -21.65
N LYS A 133 -5.76 -0.28 -20.78
CA LYS A 133 -7.06 -0.96 -20.64
C LYS A 133 -7.80 -1.02 -21.98
N LYS A 134 -7.87 0.10 -22.68
CA LYS A 134 -8.49 0.16 -24.03
C LYS A 134 -7.72 -0.65 -25.05
N LYS A 135 -6.39 -0.52 -25.09
CA LYS A 135 -5.50 -1.23 -26.03
C LYS A 135 -5.67 -2.75 -25.93
N HIS A 136 -5.78 -3.29 -24.73
CA HIS A 136 -5.89 -4.72 -24.47
C HIS A 136 -7.35 -5.20 -24.30
N ASN A 137 -8.34 -4.32 -24.48
CA ASN A 137 -9.76 -4.60 -24.26
C ASN A 137 -10.05 -5.20 -22.88
N LEU A 138 -9.39 -4.67 -21.84
CA LEU A 138 -9.53 -5.11 -20.46
C LEU A 138 -10.36 -4.09 -19.65
N LYS A 139 -11.15 -4.59 -18.71
CA LYS A 139 -11.96 -3.77 -17.81
C LYS A 139 -11.25 -3.45 -16.48
N ARG A 140 -10.24 -4.23 -16.14
CA ARG A 140 -9.44 -4.07 -14.91
C ARG A 140 -8.09 -3.43 -15.22
N PRO A 141 -7.47 -2.79 -14.21
CA PRO A 141 -8.01 -2.46 -12.90
C PRO A 141 -9.09 -1.36 -12.94
N GLN A 142 -9.97 -1.33 -11.92
CA GLN A 142 -10.71 -0.12 -11.61
C GLN A 142 -9.71 0.93 -11.09
N ILE A 143 -9.76 2.13 -11.63
CA ILE A 143 -8.87 3.23 -11.25
C ILE A 143 -9.58 4.07 -10.19
N ARG A 144 -8.97 4.19 -9.03
CA ARG A 144 -9.51 4.94 -7.90
C ARG A 144 -8.59 6.09 -7.52
N THR A 145 -9.14 7.12 -6.91
CA THR A 145 -8.35 8.12 -6.18
C THR A 145 -8.75 8.13 -4.73
N ASN A 146 -7.77 8.47 -3.90
CA ASN A 146 -7.95 8.67 -2.47
C ASN A 146 -7.37 10.02 -2.09
N SER A 147 -8.18 10.88 -1.47
CA SER A 147 -7.78 12.19 -0.98
C SER A 147 -8.20 12.37 0.47
N VAL A 148 -7.58 13.32 1.16
CA VAL A 148 -8.04 13.79 2.47
C VAL A 148 -8.88 15.06 2.31
N PHE A 149 -10.00 15.14 3.03
CA PHE A 149 -10.95 16.25 2.90
C PHE A 149 -10.30 17.65 2.99
N PRO A 150 -9.38 17.93 3.92
CA PRO A 150 -8.75 19.26 3.99
C PRO A 150 -8.02 19.68 2.71
N ALA A 151 -7.54 18.72 1.92
CA ALA A 151 -6.80 19.02 0.68
C ALA A 151 -7.71 19.45 -0.49
N ILE A 152 -8.99 19.07 -0.46
CA ILE A 152 -9.98 19.35 -1.52
C ILE A 152 -11.08 20.30 -1.06
N GLN A 153 -11.12 20.69 0.21
CA GLN A 153 -12.20 21.42 0.86
C GLN A 153 -12.58 22.72 0.14
N LYS A 154 -11.62 23.38 -0.50
CA LYS A 154 -11.86 24.67 -1.19
C LYS A 154 -12.63 24.50 -2.49
N ASN A 155 -12.32 23.45 -3.26
CA ASN A 155 -12.88 23.22 -4.59
C ASN A 155 -13.15 21.71 -4.81
N PRO A 156 -14.08 21.10 -4.05
CA PRO A 156 -14.33 19.66 -4.14
C PRO A 156 -14.92 19.25 -5.50
N GLU A 157 -15.71 20.13 -6.12
CA GLU A 157 -16.31 19.87 -7.42
C GLU A 157 -15.28 19.89 -8.55
N GLU A 158 -14.40 20.88 -8.56
CA GLU A 158 -13.29 20.96 -9.52
C GLU A 158 -12.42 19.70 -9.43
N TYR A 159 -12.09 19.25 -8.21
CA TYR A 159 -11.35 18.03 -8.00
C TYR A 159 -12.08 16.82 -8.58
N ARG A 160 -13.37 16.65 -8.25
CA ARG A 160 -14.20 15.55 -8.76
C ARG A 160 -14.24 15.53 -10.28
N ASP A 161 -14.56 16.67 -10.88
CA ASP A 161 -14.77 16.78 -12.33
C ASP A 161 -13.47 16.50 -13.09
N TYR A 162 -12.34 17.03 -12.60
CA TYR A 162 -11.02 16.74 -13.18
C TYR A 162 -10.66 15.25 -13.08
N MET A 163 -10.88 14.59 -11.92
CA MET A 163 -10.59 13.18 -11.75
C MET A 163 -11.42 12.30 -12.67
N LEU A 164 -12.71 12.62 -12.85
CA LEU A 164 -13.58 11.91 -13.80
C LEU A 164 -13.12 12.11 -15.24
N ASP A 165 -12.73 13.34 -15.61
CA ASP A 165 -12.25 13.66 -16.96
C ASP A 165 -11.00 12.89 -17.35
N ILE A 166 -10.05 12.72 -16.44
CA ILE A 166 -8.83 11.91 -16.69
C ILE A 166 -9.07 10.39 -16.62
N GLY A 167 -10.31 9.96 -16.33
CA GLY A 167 -10.73 8.57 -16.38
C GLY A 167 -10.60 7.80 -15.07
N VAL A 168 -10.76 8.46 -13.94
CA VAL A 168 -10.91 7.80 -12.64
C VAL A 168 -12.32 7.21 -12.54
N ASP A 169 -12.39 5.93 -12.15
CA ASP A 169 -13.67 5.21 -11.99
C ASP A 169 -14.32 5.48 -10.63
N PHE A 170 -13.53 5.76 -9.58
CA PHE A 170 -14.05 5.94 -8.22
C PHE A 170 -13.20 6.91 -7.39
N ILE A 171 -13.86 7.85 -6.73
CA ILE A 171 -13.21 8.87 -5.88
C ILE A 171 -13.56 8.60 -4.42
N THR A 172 -12.53 8.43 -3.60
CA THR A 172 -12.65 8.29 -2.15
C THR A 172 -12.10 9.54 -1.46
N VAL A 173 -12.84 10.06 -0.52
CA VAL A 173 -12.41 11.17 0.33
C VAL A 173 -12.49 10.74 1.78
N ASN A 174 -11.39 10.84 2.49
CA ASN A 174 -11.28 10.47 3.89
C ASN A 174 -11.03 11.70 4.78
N GLU A 175 -11.37 11.60 6.03
CA GLU A 175 -10.87 12.51 7.04
C GLU A 175 -9.36 12.35 7.21
N MET A 176 -8.68 13.43 7.60
CA MET A 176 -7.27 13.36 7.92
C MET A 176 -7.09 12.70 9.29
N VAL A 177 -6.40 11.58 9.31
CA VAL A 177 -6.06 10.86 10.56
C VAL A 177 -4.58 11.07 10.86
N ASP A 178 -4.26 11.56 12.05
CA ASP A 178 -2.88 11.65 12.52
C ASP A 178 -2.47 10.34 13.21
N TYR A 179 -1.71 9.52 12.49
CA TYR A 179 -1.19 8.25 13.01
C TYR A 179 0.07 8.40 13.88
N ARG A 180 0.54 9.64 14.13
CA ARG A 180 1.79 9.87 14.87
C ARG A 180 1.61 9.82 16.38
N HIS A 181 0.38 9.62 16.86
CA HIS A 181 0.01 9.49 18.28
C HIS A 181 0.49 10.64 19.16
N HIS A 182 0.59 11.86 18.61
CA HIS A 182 1.03 13.02 19.38
C HIS A 182 -0.01 13.55 20.39
N ARG A 183 -1.22 13.01 20.37
CA ARG A 183 -2.35 13.45 21.19
C ARG A 183 -2.98 12.28 21.95
N LEU A 184 -2.14 11.56 22.70
CA LEU A 184 -2.61 10.47 23.58
C LEU A 184 -3.51 10.98 24.73
N ASP A 185 -3.50 12.27 24.99
CA ASP A 185 -4.32 13.00 25.97
C ASP A 185 -5.74 13.34 25.46
N GLU A 186 -5.95 13.37 24.14
CA GLU A 186 -7.30 13.45 23.59
C GLU A 186 -7.94 12.06 23.66
N LYS A 187 -9.05 11.92 24.37
CA LYS A 187 -9.86 10.70 24.48
C LYS A 187 -10.39 10.26 23.11
N MET A 188 -9.51 9.71 22.29
CA MET A 188 -9.88 9.07 21.00
C MET A 188 -10.46 7.67 21.22
N VAL A 189 -10.39 7.16 22.44
CA VAL A 189 -10.92 5.85 22.80
C VAL A 189 -12.37 6.01 23.21
N ARG A 190 -13.26 5.44 22.42
CA ARG A 190 -14.66 5.28 22.85
C ARG A 190 -14.72 4.15 23.85
N GLU A 191 -15.07 4.47 25.11
CA GLU A 191 -15.36 3.48 26.14
C GLU A 191 -16.44 2.52 25.60
N ASN A 192 -16.25 1.22 25.79
CA ASN A 192 -17.17 0.15 25.35
C ASN A 192 -17.26 -0.07 23.83
N TRP A 193 -16.29 0.40 23.02
CA TRP A 193 -16.25 0.10 21.59
C TRP A 193 -14.93 -0.57 21.19
N ALA A 194 -15.01 -1.81 20.76
CA ALA A 194 -13.86 -2.53 20.24
C ALA A 194 -13.59 -2.16 18.78
N CYS A 195 -12.34 -1.85 18.45
CA CYS A 195 -11.95 -1.63 17.07
C CYS A 195 -12.12 -2.93 16.27
N GLN A 196 -12.86 -2.86 15.16
CA GLN A 196 -13.14 -4.04 14.32
C GLN A 196 -11.94 -4.47 13.45
N PHE A 197 -10.98 -3.59 13.19
CA PHE A 197 -9.89 -3.87 12.25
C PHE A 197 -9.02 -5.07 12.62
N PRO A 198 -8.64 -5.30 13.88
CA PRO A 198 -7.89 -6.51 14.26
C PRO A 198 -8.62 -7.83 13.98
N PHE A 199 -9.95 -7.78 13.87
CA PHE A 199 -10.79 -8.96 13.54
C PHE A 199 -11.02 -9.15 12.04
N GLN A 200 -10.56 -8.22 11.20
CA GLN A 200 -10.80 -8.22 9.77
C GLN A 200 -9.52 -8.20 8.94
N ARG A 201 -8.38 -7.86 9.53
CA ARG A 201 -7.15 -7.56 8.82
C ARG A 201 -5.94 -8.09 9.56
N LEU A 202 -4.97 -8.54 8.78
CA LEU A 202 -3.62 -8.82 9.23
C LEU A 202 -2.66 -8.06 8.31
N THR A 203 -1.68 -7.38 8.87
CA THR A 203 -0.69 -6.63 8.10
C THR A 203 0.65 -7.32 8.21
N VAL A 204 1.27 -7.61 7.07
CA VAL A 204 2.67 -8.07 6.98
C VAL A 204 3.50 -6.95 6.41
N SER A 205 4.44 -6.43 7.18
CA SER A 205 5.30 -5.33 6.75
C SER A 205 6.36 -5.79 5.75
N ALA A 206 7.03 -4.83 5.11
CA ALA A 206 8.17 -5.11 4.22
C ALA A 206 9.34 -5.82 4.94
N ASN A 207 9.36 -5.81 6.26
CA ASN A 207 10.30 -6.54 7.11
C ASN A 207 9.83 -7.96 7.44
N GLY A 208 8.61 -8.32 7.07
CA GLY A 208 7.96 -9.56 7.47
C GLY A 208 7.35 -9.51 8.87
N VAL A 209 7.35 -8.35 9.55
CA VAL A 209 6.70 -8.20 10.86
C VAL A 209 5.19 -8.21 10.68
N MET A 210 4.49 -8.96 11.52
CA MET A 210 3.03 -9.09 11.49
C MET A 210 2.37 -8.22 12.56
N LEU A 211 1.35 -7.50 12.16
CA LEU A 211 0.62 -6.50 12.94
C LEU A 211 -0.88 -6.71 12.80
N PRO A 212 -1.69 -6.40 13.83
CA PRO A 212 -3.13 -6.63 13.79
C PRO A 212 -3.88 -5.77 12.76
N CYS A 213 -3.31 -4.62 12.38
CA CYS A 213 -3.91 -3.78 11.34
C CYS A 213 -2.92 -2.73 10.80
N THR A 214 -3.32 -2.02 9.76
CA THR A 214 -2.54 -0.94 9.13
C THR A 214 -2.37 0.31 9.99
N GLY A 215 -3.19 0.49 11.05
CA GLY A 215 -3.09 1.60 12.00
C GLY A 215 -1.89 1.51 12.94
N CYS A 216 -1.22 0.36 13.02
CA CYS A 216 0.00 0.17 13.80
C CYS A 216 1.18 0.85 13.12
N TYR A 217 1.34 2.15 13.39
CA TYR A 217 2.24 3.00 12.60
C TYR A 217 3.72 2.61 12.67
N ASN A 218 4.25 2.23 13.82
CA ASN A 218 5.71 2.11 14.03
C ASN A 218 6.24 0.71 14.29
N GLU A 219 5.49 -0.36 13.97
CA GLU A 219 5.84 -1.71 14.43
C GLU A 219 6.14 -1.69 15.95
N GLU A 220 5.27 -1.02 16.71
CA GLU A 220 5.43 -0.84 18.16
C GLU A 220 5.35 -2.18 18.89
N GLU A 221 6.19 -2.35 19.92
CA GLU A 221 6.36 -3.63 20.62
C GLU A 221 5.04 -4.24 21.12
N GLY A 222 4.15 -3.41 21.65
CA GLY A 222 2.85 -3.85 22.16
C GLY A 222 1.86 -4.33 21.09
N LEU A 223 2.10 -4.02 19.81
CA LEU A 223 1.20 -4.33 18.70
C LEU A 223 1.79 -5.35 17.73
N VAL A 224 3.03 -5.76 17.92
CA VAL A 224 3.68 -6.77 17.08
C VAL A 224 3.26 -8.17 17.52
N LEU A 225 2.66 -8.92 16.60
CA LEU A 225 2.25 -10.31 16.83
C LEU A 225 3.45 -11.25 16.74
N GLY A 226 4.33 -11.02 15.78
CA GLY A 226 5.52 -11.82 15.49
C GLY A 226 6.09 -11.44 14.13
N LYS A 227 6.81 -12.35 13.49
CA LYS A 227 7.26 -12.21 12.11
C LYS A 227 6.81 -13.39 11.27
N TYR A 228 6.59 -13.16 9.97
CA TYR A 228 6.30 -14.24 9.05
C TYR A 228 7.50 -15.18 8.92
N GLU A 229 7.26 -16.47 8.96
CA GLU A 229 8.30 -17.50 8.94
C GLU A 229 9.22 -17.38 7.72
N GLY A 230 10.53 -17.46 7.98
CA GLY A 230 11.57 -17.30 6.97
C GLY A 230 11.87 -15.85 6.61
N SER A 231 11.20 -14.87 7.18
CA SER A 231 11.59 -13.45 7.05
C SER A 231 12.85 -13.17 7.86
N GLN A 232 13.67 -12.22 7.37
CA GLN A 232 14.97 -11.94 7.99
C GLN A 232 14.90 -10.95 9.15
N SER A 233 13.75 -10.40 9.48
CA SER A 233 13.63 -9.39 10.53
C SER A 233 13.88 -10.00 11.89
N LYS A 234 14.97 -9.59 12.53
CA LYS A 234 15.29 -10.01 13.90
C LYS A 234 15.03 -8.93 14.93
N ILE A 235 14.84 -7.69 14.50
CA ILE A 235 14.88 -6.52 15.38
C ILE A 235 13.76 -5.55 15.03
N ILE A 236 12.93 -5.22 16.00
CA ILE A 236 12.00 -4.09 15.95
C ILE A 236 12.71 -2.87 16.54
N ARG A 237 12.53 -1.74 15.92
CA ARG A 237 12.98 -0.47 16.43
C ARG A 237 11.79 0.41 16.78
N ASP A 238 11.86 1.07 17.93
CA ASP A 238 10.90 2.09 18.31
C ASP A 238 10.96 3.31 17.38
N TYR A 239 10.08 4.27 17.61
CA TYR A 239 10.02 5.51 16.82
C TYR A 239 11.29 6.38 16.95
N LYS A 240 12.12 6.17 17.99
CA LYS A 240 13.42 6.82 18.19
C LYS A 240 14.58 6.04 17.57
N GLY A 241 14.31 4.91 16.93
CA GLY A 241 15.32 4.05 16.32
C GLY A 241 16.04 3.14 17.28
N LYS A 242 15.67 3.10 18.58
CA LYS A 242 16.19 2.13 19.55
C LYS A 242 15.64 0.73 19.27
N VAL A 243 16.42 -0.29 19.56
CA VAL A 243 15.97 -1.68 19.50
C VAL A 243 14.92 -1.89 20.58
N ALA A 244 13.68 -2.11 20.18
CA ALA A 244 12.55 -2.34 21.10
C ALA A 244 12.40 -3.84 21.40
N LYS A 245 12.65 -4.72 20.42
CA LYS A 245 12.57 -6.18 20.59
C LYS A 245 13.57 -6.88 19.67
N SER A 246 14.30 -7.85 20.20
CA SER A 246 15.00 -8.91 19.50
C SER A 246 14.22 -10.22 19.67
N ASP A 247 14.42 -11.18 18.78
CA ASP A 247 13.83 -12.53 18.88
C ASP A 247 12.30 -12.59 18.67
N LEU A 248 11.87 -12.09 17.50
CA LEU A 248 10.49 -12.26 17.07
C LEU A 248 10.17 -13.72 16.78
N GLU A 249 9.06 -14.20 17.32
CA GLU A 249 8.52 -15.52 17.02
C GLU A 249 8.19 -15.65 15.53
N ASP A 250 8.60 -16.76 14.92
CA ASP A 250 8.20 -17.15 13.57
C ASP A 250 6.78 -17.67 13.55
N LEU A 251 5.90 -17.03 12.81
CA LEU A 251 4.49 -17.36 12.73
C LEU A 251 4.05 -17.55 11.28
N THR A 252 3.08 -18.44 11.09
CA THR A 252 2.25 -18.47 9.88
C THR A 252 1.15 -17.40 9.96
N LEU A 253 0.43 -17.13 8.87
CA LEU A 253 -0.70 -16.20 8.89
C LEU A 253 -1.78 -16.64 9.88
N MET A 254 -2.10 -17.94 9.91
CA MET A 254 -3.10 -18.46 10.84
C MET A 254 -2.68 -18.37 12.30
N LYS A 255 -1.43 -18.66 12.63
CA LYS A 255 -0.93 -18.49 14.01
C LYS A 255 -0.98 -17.05 14.44
N ALA A 256 -0.59 -16.12 13.56
CA ALA A 256 -0.67 -14.69 13.85
C ALA A 256 -2.12 -14.23 14.03
N TRP A 257 -3.04 -14.72 13.20
CA TRP A 257 -4.48 -14.41 13.30
C TRP A 257 -5.07 -14.84 14.63
N HIS A 258 -4.70 -16.00 15.13
CA HIS A 258 -5.16 -16.55 16.41
C HIS A 258 -4.25 -16.18 17.59
N SER A 259 -3.28 -15.32 17.41
CA SER A 259 -2.41 -14.84 18.49
C SER A 259 -3.23 -14.06 19.54
N GLN A 260 -3.08 -14.44 20.81
CA GLN A 260 -3.75 -13.79 21.95
C GLN A 260 -2.95 -12.63 22.52
N LYS A 261 -2.08 -12.00 21.76
CA LYS A 261 -1.30 -10.84 22.21
C LYS A 261 -2.10 -9.56 22.25
#